data_c4746154f00ebfbba13dd5834194266e
#
_entry.id   c4746154f00ebfbba13dd5834194266e
#
_cell.length_a   1.000
_cell.length_b   1.000
_cell.length_c   1.000
_cell.angle_alpha   90.00
_cell.angle_beta   90.00
_cell.angle_gamma   90.00
#
_symmetry.space_group_name_H-M   'P 1'
#
loop_
_entity.id
_entity.type
_entity.pdbx_description
1 polymer ?
#
loop_
_entity_poly.entity_id
_entity_poly.type
_entity_poly.pdbx_seq_one_letter_code
_entity_poly.pdbx_strand_id
1 'polypeptide(L)'
;MWNLEGVIKTITQGTIFEKLTQQRQAELMAIPKTELAESIAALLTRPPAPRIPHGGVLSNLVYAAQYYEVFEAFDLPEQLRVFEPCVGASDPIIIAAEAYSDGQADYTTVNLNRTLREELQGKIGHLETSIHIIDDNAQRVLTHLGTNSVDVVCFHHAINDAIQTAVSEPRGMDTATVDWWPNERQMIEWMAEDFESGVIEKCGKPELMEIIGNAVELTRPGGYLIFDHWSGLVYRDVEWFPWELFCDLVPIARQWIEESNLPVTEIKLPDADPQWWMFLQIEN
;
A
#
# COMPACT_ATOMS: atom_id res chain seq x y z
N MET A 1 2.40 -16.78 -9.28
CA MET A 1 3.68 -16.17 -8.78
C MET A 1 4.08 -15.15 -9.82
N TRP A 2 4.33 -13.93 -9.41
CA TRP A 2 4.73 -12.85 -10.31
C TRP A 2 5.92 -13.30 -11.16
N ASN A 3 5.89 -13.00 -12.46
CA ASN A 3 6.95 -13.43 -13.37
C ASN A 3 8.23 -12.63 -13.11
N LEU A 4 9.24 -13.27 -12.52
CA LEU A 4 10.51 -12.65 -12.17
C LEU A 4 11.16 -11.89 -13.35
N GLU A 5 11.17 -12.50 -14.55
CA GLU A 5 11.77 -11.90 -15.74
C GLU A 5 10.98 -10.66 -16.18
N GLY A 6 9.64 -10.70 -16.10
CA GLY A 6 8.76 -9.58 -16.37
C GLY A 6 9.02 -8.43 -15.41
N VAL A 7 9.02 -8.69 -14.10
CA VAL A 7 9.31 -7.67 -13.08
C VAL A 7 10.70 -7.04 -13.28
N ILE A 8 11.75 -7.84 -13.49
CA ILE A 8 13.09 -7.33 -13.79
C ILE A 8 13.05 -6.40 -15.01
N LYS A 9 12.41 -6.84 -16.08
CA LYS A 9 12.32 -6.03 -17.31
C LYS A 9 11.60 -4.70 -17.06
N THR A 10 10.46 -4.74 -16.40
CA THR A 10 9.63 -3.56 -16.11
C THR A 10 10.38 -2.51 -15.30
N ILE A 11 11.15 -2.91 -14.28
CA ILE A 11 11.88 -1.97 -13.42
C ILE A 11 13.27 -1.57 -13.92
N THR A 12 13.87 -2.24 -14.91
CA THR A 12 15.24 -1.95 -15.39
C THR A 12 15.31 -1.32 -16.77
N GLN A 13 14.28 -1.48 -17.60
CA GLN A 13 14.26 -1.00 -18.98
C GLN A 13 12.84 -0.84 -19.55
N GLY A 14 11.81 -0.99 -18.73
CA GLY A 14 10.41 -0.85 -19.12
C GLY A 14 9.78 0.42 -18.57
N THR A 15 8.44 0.42 -18.56
CA THR A 15 7.62 1.59 -18.21
C THR A 15 7.89 2.15 -16.81
N ILE A 16 8.12 1.30 -15.81
CA ILE A 16 8.48 1.77 -14.46
C ILE A 16 9.84 2.47 -14.46
N PHE A 17 10.85 1.89 -15.13
CA PHE A 17 12.18 2.49 -15.21
C PHE A 17 12.17 3.88 -15.81
N GLU A 18 11.40 4.09 -16.88
CA GLU A 18 11.29 5.37 -17.59
C GLU A 18 10.70 6.48 -16.72
N LYS A 19 9.87 6.14 -15.74
CA LYS A 19 9.23 7.10 -14.83
C LYS A 19 10.07 7.42 -13.58
N LEU A 20 11.23 6.80 -13.41
CA LEU A 20 12.14 7.09 -12.30
C LEU A 20 13.00 8.33 -12.58
N THR A 21 13.37 9.06 -11.51
CA THR A 21 14.37 10.11 -11.60
C THR A 21 15.70 9.57 -12.13
N GLN A 22 16.50 10.40 -12.79
CA GLN A 22 17.84 10.01 -13.27
C GLN A 22 18.73 9.46 -12.15
N GLN A 23 18.59 10.00 -10.93
CA GLN A 23 19.32 9.49 -9.77
C GLN A 23 18.90 8.05 -9.45
N ARG A 24 17.58 7.75 -9.34
CA ARG A 24 17.08 6.40 -9.06
C ARG A 24 17.43 5.41 -10.18
N GLN A 25 17.37 5.84 -11.44
CA GLN A 25 17.83 5.03 -12.57
C GLN A 25 19.31 4.67 -12.43
N ALA A 26 20.17 5.64 -12.09
CA ALA A 26 21.60 5.43 -11.91
C ALA A 26 21.90 4.50 -10.72
N GLU A 27 21.22 4.68 -9.60
CA GLU A 27 21.31 3.80 -8.41
C GLU A 27 20.93 2.36 -8.77
N LEU A 28 19.83 2.17 -9.48
CA LEU A 28 19.36 0.85 -9.92
C LEU A 28 20.34 0.19 -10.90
N MET A 29 20.86 0.94 -11.87
CA MET A 29 21.83 0.45 -12.86
C MET A 29 23.21 0.17 -12.27
N ALA A 30 23.53 0.71 -11.10
CA ALA A 30 24.76 0.42 -10.37
C ALA A 30 24.73 -0.96 -9.67
N ILE A 31 23.54 -1.55 -9.48
CA ILE A 31 23.42 -2.88 -8.88
C ILE A 31 23.89 -3.94 -9.89
N PRO A 32 24.81 -4.86 -9.52
CA PRO A 32 25.22 -5.95 -10.40
C PRO A 32 24.02 -6.81 -10.82
N LYS A 33 23.93 -7.18 -12.10
CA LYS A 33 22.77 -7.90 -12.65
C LYS A 33 22.38 -9.19 -11.89
N THR A 34 23.37 -9.92 -11.40
CA THR A 34 23.15 -11.13 -10.60
C THR A 34 22.52 -10.79 -9.25
N GLU A 35 23.07 -9.81 -8.54
CA GLU A 35 22.53 -9.36 -7.24
C GLU A 35 21.14 -8.75 -7.40
N LEU A 36 20.89 -8.00 -8.47
CA LEU A 36 19.58 -7.47 -8.81
C LEU A 36 18.54 -8.58 -8.96
N ALA A 37 18.83 -9.61 -9.78
CA ALA A 37 17.94 -10.72 -10.02
C ALA A 37 17.67 -11.53 -8.73
N GLU A 38 18.71 -11.81 -7.95
CA GLU A 38 18.59 -12.51 -6.66
C GLU A 38 17.76 -11.72 -5.66
N SER A 39 17.96 -10.41 -5.57
CA SER A 39 17.21 -9.52 -4.66
C SER A 39 15.74 -9.43 -5.05
N ILE A 40 15.44 -9.29 -6.34
CA ILE A 40 14.04 -9.26 -6.81
C ILE A 40 13.38 -10.63 -6.59
N ALA A 41 14.06 -11.73 -6.87
CA ALA A 41 13.53 -13.08 -6.60
C ALA A 41 13.21 -13.26 -5.10
N ALA A 42 14.09 -12.77 -4.23
CA ALA A 42 13.86 -12.80 -2.78
C ALA A 42 12.69 -11.90 -2.35
N LEU A 43 12.52 -10.72 -2.98
CA LEU A 43 11.38 -9.83 -2.75
C LEU A 43 10.04 -10.44 -3.23
N LEU A 44 10.05 -11.25 -4.28
CA LEU A 44 8.87 -11.95 -4.79
C LEU A 44 8.54 -13.25 -4.03
N THR A 45 9.47 -13.76 -3.21
CA THR A 45 9.23 -14.95 -2.38
C THR A 45 8.36 -14.59 -1.19
N ARG A 46 7.42 -15.47 -0.81
CA ARG A 46 6.53 -15.27 0.33
C ARG A 46 6.66 -16.43 1.36
N PRO A 47 6.78 -16.15 2.65
CA PRO A 47 7.16 -14.85 3.21
C PRO A 47 8.55 -14.43 2.72
N PRO A 48 8.80 -13.12 2.60
CA PRO A 48 10.08 -12.65 2.06
C PRO A 48 11.25 -13.00 2.99
N ALA A 49 12.42 -13.17 2.40
CA ALA A 49 13.64 -13.44 3.17
C ALA A 49 14.05 -12.23 4.01
N PRO A 50 14.58 -12.41 5.23
CA PRO A 50 15.18 -11.31 5.98
C PRO A 50 16.44 -10.81 5.26
N ARG A 51 16.71 -9.50 5.39
CA ARG A 51 17.93 -8.86 4.89
C ARG A 51 18.22 -9.07 3.41
N ILE A 52 17.26 -8.72 2.57
CA ILE A 52 17.43 -8.75 1.12
C ILE A 52 18.46 -7.67 0.72
N PRO A 53 19.53 -8.03 -0.01
CA PRO A 53 20.44 -7.03 -0.57
C PRO A 53 19.67 -6.00 -1.41
N HIS A 54 20.03 -4.73 -1.29
CA HIS A 54 19.35 -3.63 -1.98
C HIS A 54 17.82 -3.52 -1.74
N GLY A 55 17.27 -4.24 -0.73
CA GLY A 55 15.84 -4.26 -0.43
C GLY A 55 15.24 -2.86 -0.27
N GLY A 56 15.93 -1.93 0.37
CA GLY A 56 15.46 -0.56 0.53
C GLY A 56 15.30 0.21 -0.79
N VAL A 57 16.07 -0.11 -1.83
CA VAL A 57 15.93 0.49 -3.17
C VAL A 57 14.90 -0.25 -4.01
N LEU A 58 14.87 -1.58 -3.91
CA LEU A 58 14.12 -2.44 -4.81
C LEU A 58 12.69 -2.71 -4.37
N SER A 59 12.38 -2.69 -3.06
CA SER A 59 11.05 -3.06 -2.58
C SER A 59 9.93 -2.24 -3.23
N ASN A 60 10.02 -0.91 -3.19
CA ASN A 60 9.01 -0.05 -3.79
C ASN A 60 8.89 -0.25 -5.31
N LEU A 61 10.00 -0.54 -6.01
CA LEU A 61 9.97 -0.80 -7.44
C LEU A 61 9.31 -2.15 -7.78
N VAL A 62 9.55 -3.17 -6.97
CA VAL A 62 8.88 -4.47 -7.11
C VAL A 62 7.37 -4.32 -6.87
N TYR A 63 6.96 -3.56 -5.84
CA TYR A 63 5.55 -3.25 -5.63
C TYR A 63 4.95 -2.45 -6.79
N ALA A 64 5.64 -1.42 -7.26
CA ALA A 64 5.18 -0.65 -8.41
C ALA A 64 4.96 -1.55 -9.65
N ALA A 65 5.88 -2.47 -9.92
CA ALA A 65 5.72 -3.44 -11.01
C ALA A 65 4.54 -4.39 -10.78
N GLN A 66 4.34 -4.86 -9.54
CA GLN A 66 3.20 -5.72 -9.21
C GLN A 66 1.87 -4.99 -9.39
N TYR A 67 1.75 -3.75 -8.91
CA TYR A 67 0.55 -2.94 -9.11
C TYR A 67 0.30 -2.60 -10.58
N TYR A 68 1.35 -2.32 -11.35
CA TYR A 68 1.23 -2.14 -12.78
C TYR A 68 0.61 -3.37 -13.46
N GLU A 69 1.12 -4.59 -13.15
CA GLU A 69 0.56 -5.84 -13.67
C GLU A 69 -0.90 -6.09 -13.20
N VAL A 70 -1.25 -5.67 -11.96
CA VAL A 70 -2.63 -5.74 -11.46
C VAL A 70 -3.55 -4.79 -12.24
N PHE A 71 -3.10 -3.56 -12.51
CA PHE A 71 -3.88 -2.60 -13.29
C PHE A 71 -4.12 -3.09 -14.72
N GLU A 72 -3.11 -3.72 -15.35
CA GLU A 72 -3.28 -4.39 -16.64
C GLU A 72 -4.26 -5.57 -16.56
N ALA A 73 -4.14 -6.42 -15.54
CA ALA A 73 -5.01 -7.59 -15.37
C ALA A 73 -6.50 -7.23 -15.17
N PHE A 74 -6.77 -6.08 -14.59
CA PHE A 74 -8.13 -5.55 -14.40
C PHE A 74 -8.62 -4.67 -15.56
N ASP A 75 -7.80 -4.47 -16.60
CA ASP A 75 -8.13 -3.63 -17.76
C ASP A 75 -8.66 -2.25 -17.33
N LEU A 76 -7.93 -1.60 -16.40
CA LEU A 76 -8.31 -0.30 -15.88
C LEU A 76 -8.27 0.78 -16.99
N PRO A 77 -9.03 1.88 -16.87
CA PRO A 77 -9.01 2.92 -17.90
C PRO A 77 -7.64 3.63 -17.99
N GLU A 78 -7.24 4.08 -19.18
CA GLU A 78 -6.01 4.85 -19.38
C GLU A 78 -6.00 6.15 -18.56
N GLN A 79 -7.14 6.84 -18.44
CA GLN A 79 -7.35 7.98 -17.55
C GLN A 79 -7.72 7.48 -16.15
N LEU A 80 -6.81 6.78 -15.52
CA LEU A 80 -7.00 6.09 -14.25
C LEU A 80 -7.18 7.06 -13.09
N ARG A 81 -8.25 6.92 -12.32
CA ARG A 81 -8.48 7.65 -11.06
C ARG A 81 -8.19 6.72 -9.89
N VAL A 82 -7.13 7.03 -9.17
CA VAL A 82 -6.63 6.23 -8.03
C VAL A 82 -6.85 6.97 -6.73
N PHE A 83 -7.29 6.25 -5.71
CA PHE A 83 -7.22 6.71 -4.33
C PHE A 83 -6.33 5.76 -3.51
N GLU A 84 -5.44 6.30 -2.70
CA GLU A 84 -4.60 5.54 -1.76
C GLU A 84 -4.75 6.12 -0.36
N PRO A 85 -5.43 5.44 0.58
CA PRO A 85 -5.47 5.86 1.97
C PRO A 85 -4.15 5.53 2.67
N CYS A 86 -3.76 6.36 3.65
CA CYS A 86 -2.63 6.09 4.54
C CYS A 86 -1.30 5.82 3.81
N VAL A 87 -1.02 6.54 2.73
CA VAL A 87 0.16 6.30 1.87
C VAL A 87 1.50 6.40 2.59
N GLY A 88 1.55 7.07 3.75
CA GLY A 88 2.80 7.34 4.45
C GLY A 88 3.78 8.15 3.59
N ALA A 89 5.00 7.65 3.47
CA ALA A 89 6.04 8.21 2.60
C ALA A 89 6.37 7.27 1.41
N SER A 90 5.49 6.32 1.09
CA SER A 90 5.66 5.31 0.03
C SER A 90 5.22 5.85 -1.33
N ASP A 91 5.87 5.39 -2.42
CA ASP A 91 5.60 5.88 -3.77
C ASP A 91 5.25 4.81 -4.82
N PRO A 92 5.11 3.51 -4.49
CA PRO A 92 4.94 2.48 -5.50
C PRO A 92 3.64 2.60 -6.30
N ILE A 93 2.53 2.94 -5.66
CA ILE A 93 1.22 3.00 -6.33
C ILE A 93 1.19 4.16 -7.33
N ILE A 94 1.68 5.33 -6.94
CA ILE A 94 1.71 6.47 -7.86
C ILE A 94 2.68 6.24 -9.02
N ILE A 95 3.82 5.57 -8.80
CA ILE A 95 4.73 5.17 -9.89
C ILE A 95 4.05 4.17 -10.83
N ALA A 96 3.30 3.20 -10.28
CA ALA A 96 2.53 2.25 -11.09
C ALA A 96 1.45 2.96 -11.92
N ALA A 97 0.70 3.89 -11.30
CA ALA A 97 -0.34 4.68 -11.98
C ALA A 97 0.25 5.57 -13.09
N GLU A 98 1.37 6.27 -12.80
CA GLU A 98 2.11 7.05 -13.79
C GLU A 98 2.54 6.21 -15.00
N ALA A 99 3.12 5.03 -14.74
CA ALA A 99 3.59 4.14 -15.78
C ALA A 99 2.44 3.51 -16.59
N TYR A 100 1.35 3.14 -15.93
CA TYR A 100 0.18 2.52 -16.57
C TYR A 100 -0.58 3.49 -17.48
N SER A 101 -0.77 4.73 -17.02
CA SER A 101 -1.54 5.77 -17.71
C SER A 101 -0.71 6.68 -18.62
N ASP A 102 0.60 6.47 -18.69
CA ASP A 102 1.56 7.39 -19.32
C ASP A 102 1.42 8.84 -18.82
N GLY A 103 1.30 9.00 -17.49
CA GLY A 103 1.16 10.28 -16.82
C GLY A 103 -0.24 10.90 -16.85
N GLN A 104 -1.26 10.19 -17.36
CA GLN A 104 -2.62 10.71 -17.47
C GLN A 104 -3.53 10.34 -16.28
N ALA A 105 -2.99 9.69 -15.25
CA ALA A 105 -3.76 9.36 -14.06
C ALA A 105 -4.11 10.61 -13.23
N ASP A 106 -5.18 10.47 -12.45
CA ASP A 106 -5.54 11.36 -11.36
C ASP A 106 -5.39 10.58 -10.05
N TYR A 107 -4.32 10.89 -9.32
CA TYR A 107 -3.99 10.21 -8.07
C TYR A 107 -4.30 11.08 -6.88
N THR A 108 -5.15 10.58 -5.99
CA THR A 108 -5.48 11.23 -4.72
C THR A 108 -5.04 10.37 -3.54
N THR A 109 -4.48 10.98 -2.53
CA THR A 109 -4.19 10.33 -1.24
C THR A 109 -4.62 11.20 -0.08
N VAL A 110 -5.01 10.55 1.01
CA VAL A 110 -5.18 11.18 2.32
C VAL A 110 -4.04 10.69 3.22
N ASN A 111 -3.28 11.63 3.75
CA ASN A 111 -2.14 11.34 4.61
C ASN A 111 -2.15 12.25 5.83
N LEU A 112 -2.53 11.70 6.98
CA LEU A 112 -2.69 12.43 8.22
C LEU A 112 -1.37 13.00 8.74
N ASN A 113 -0.28 12.22 8.68
CA ASN A 113 1.00 12.60 9.26
C ASN A 113 1.77 13.62 8.41
N ARG A 114 2.07 14.79 8.98
CA ARG A 114 2.74 15.89 8.29
C ARG A 114 4.13 15.51 7.76
N THR A 115 4.94 14.85 8.58
CA THR A 115 6.33 14.51 8.21
C THR A 115 6.34 13.54 7.03
N LEU A 116 5.47 12.52 7.06
CA LEU A 116 5.34 11.55 5.96
C LEU A 116 4.84 12.20 4.68
N ARG A 117 3.94 13.19 4.76
CA ARG A 117 3.49 13.97 3.58
C ARG A 117 4.64 14.75 2.93
N GLU A 118 5.46 15.43 3.75
CA GLU A 118 6.61 16.18 3.28
C GLU A 118 7.64 15.27 2.59
N GLU A 119 7.88 14.08 3.15
CA GLU A 119 8.74 13.06 2.53
C GLU A 119 8.18 12.57 1.19
N LEU A 120 6.89 12.27 1.13
CA LEU A 120 6.23 11.83 -0.10
C LEU A 120 6.35 12.89 -1.19
N GLN A 121 6.00 14.15 -0.88
CA GLN A 121 6.10 15.28 -1.81
C GLN A 121 7.49 15.40 -2.43
N GLY A 122 8.54 15.19 -1.64
CA GLY A 122 9.92 15.21 -2.11
C GLY A 122 10.25 14.11 -3.13
N LYS A 123 9.54 12.96 -3.06
CA LYS A 123 9.79 11.80 -3.94
C LYS A 123 9.06 11.89 -5.28
N ILE A 124 7.84 12.46 -5.29
CA ILE A 124 6.91 12.35 -6.41
C ILE A 124 6.83 13.61 -7.29
N GLY A 125 7.47 14.71 -6.92
CA GLY A 125 7.38 15.98 -7.62
C GLY A 125 7.90 16.02 -9.08
N HIS A 126 8.44 14.90 -9.57
CA HIS A 126 8.93 14.75 -10.95
C HIS A 126 7.91 14.04 -11.86
N LEU A 127 6.84 13.48 -11.32
CA LEU A 127 5.82 12.74 -12.07
C LEU A 127 4.88 13.69 -12.81
N GLU A 128 4.31 13.23 -13.91
CA GLU A 128 3.36 13.97 -14.76
C GLU A 128 1.91 13.77 -14.31
N THR A 129 1.63 12.67 -13.61
CA THR A 129 0.31 12.37 -12.99
C THR A 129 -0.21 13.56 -12.19
N SER A 130 -1.49 13.87 -12.31
CA SER A 130 -2.19 14.82 -11.43
C SER A 130 -2.24 14.27 -10.01
N ILE A 131 -1.62 14.98 -9.04
CA ILE A 131 -1.44 14.50 -7.67
C ILE A 131 -2.16 15.40 -6.68
N HIS A 132 -3.06 14.81 -5.88
CA HIS A 132 -3.79 15.50 -4.82
C HIS A 132 -3.49 14.84 -3.46
N ILE A 133 -2.78 15.56 -2.59
CA ILE A 133 -2.49 15.10 -1.23
C ILE A 133 -3.39 15.86 -0.25
N ILE A 134 -4.30 15.17 0.37
CA ILE A 134 -5.26 15.71 1.34
C ILE A 134 -4.66 15.58 2.75
N ASP A 135 -4.62 16.71 3.48
CA ASP A 135 -4.20 16.79 4.88
C ASP A 135 -5.40 16.52 5.79
N ASP A 136 -5.76 15.25 5.96
CA ASP A 136 -6.88 14.86 6.82
C ASP A 136 -6.76 13.38 7.23
N ASN A 137 -7.68 12.90 8.07
CA ASN A 137 -7.87 11.50 8.36
C ASN A 137 -8.64 10.81 7.23
N ALA A 138 -8.22 9.58 6.86
CA ALA A 138 -8.84 8.79 5.80
C ALA A 138 -10.34 8.49 6.03
N GLN A 139 -10.80 8.46 7.28
CA GLN A 139 -12.23 8.36 7.63
C GLN A 139 -13.06 9.55 7.10
N ARG A 140 -12.45 10.69 6.82
CA ARG A 140 -13.13 11.90 6.36
C ARG A 140 -13.05 12.11 4.86
N VAL A 141 -12.51 11.16 4.12
CA VAL A 141 -12.26 11.31 2.68
C VAL A 141 -13.49 11.69 1.88
N LEU A 142 -14.70 11.22 2.24
CA LEU A 142 -15.96 11.59 1.58
C LEU A 142 -16.33 13.07 1.71
N THR A 143 -15.69 13.82 2.63
CA THR A 143 -15.85 15.27 2.69
C THR A 143 -15.03 16.02 1.62
N HIS A 144 -14.06 15.34 1.02
CA HIS A 144 -13.16 15.89 0.02
C HIS A 144 -13.46 15.35 -1.39
N LEU A 145 -13.85 14.07 -1.48
CA LEU A 145 -14.14 13.38 -2.73
C LEU A 145 -15.61 12.92 -2.76
N GLY A 146 -16.23 13.04 -3.92
CA GLY A 146 -17.59 12.52 -4.13
C GLY A 146 -17.64 11.01 -4.23
N THR A 147 -18.83 10.42 -4.04
CA THR A 147 -19.07 9.00 -4.30
C THR A 147 -18.84 8.65 -5.77
N ASN A 148 -18.44 7.42 -6.07
CA ASN A 148 -18.15 6.91 -7.42
C ASN A 148 -17.10 7.76 -8.19
N SER A 149 -16.19 8.40 -7.46
CA SER A 149 -15.22 9.33 -8.04
C SER A 149 -13.92 8.67 -8.49
N VAL A 150 -13.64 7.42 -8.07
CA VAL A 150 -12.41 6.70 -8.39
C VAL A 150 -12.67 5.36 -9.08
N ASP A 151 -11.68 4.87 -9.82
CA ASP A 151 -11.71 3.58 -10.50
C ASP A 151 -11.14 2.47 -9.62
N VAL A 152 -10.15 2.81 -8.80
CA VAL A 152 -9.47 1.88 -7.90
C VAL A 152 -9.03 2.57 -6.61
N VAL A 153 -9.16 1.83 -5.50
CA VAL A 153 -8.55 2.19 -4.21
C VAL A 153 -7.47 1.17 -3.86
N CYS A 154 -6.28 1.65 -3.52
CA CYS A 154 -5.13 0.81 -3.19
C CYS A 154 -4.75 0.95 -1.72
N PHE A 155 -4.95 -0.11 -0.94
CA PHE A 155 -4.53 -0.21 0.46
C PHE A 155 -3.13 -0.83 0.53
N HIS A 156 -2.11 -0.08 0.12
CA HIS A 156 -0.73 -0.53 0.18
C HIS A 156 -0.16 -0.32 1.57
N HIS A 157 0.03 -1.40 2.32
CA HIS A 157 0.45 -1.38 3.74
C HIS A 157 -0.43 -0.50 4.66
N ALA A 158 -1.61 -0.11 4.22
CA ALA A 158 -2.47 0.84 4.92
C ALA A 158 -3.22 0.23 6.11
N ILE A 159 -3.34 -1.11 6.18
CA ILE A 159 -4.07 -1.81 7.26
C ILE A 159 -3.40 -1.54 8.61
N ASN A 160 -2.08 -1.74 8.70
CA ASN A 160 -1.34 -1.47 9.94
C ASN A 160 -1.39 -0.01 10.34
N ASP A 161 -1.26 0.93 9.40
CA ASP A 161 -1.20 2.35 9.69
C ASP A 161 -2.54 2.88 10.23
N ALA A 162 -3.66 2.42 9.67
CA ALA A 162 -4.99 2.72 10.20
C ALA A 162 -5.16 2.19 11.62
N ILE A 163 -4.76 0.93 11.86
CA ILE A 163 -4.87 0.32 13.19
C ILE A 163 -3.90 0.97 14.19
N GLN A 164 -2.65 1.27 13.80
CA GLN A 164 -1.69 1.99 14.65
C GLN A 164 -2.22 3.36 15.07
N THR A 165 -2.88 4.09 14.17
CA THR A 165 -3.55 5.36 14.51
C THR A 165 -4.63 5.13 15.55
N ALA A 166 -5.52 4.17 15.32
CA ALA A 166 -6.65 3.87 16.21
C ALA A 166 -6.24 3.45 17.62
N VAL A 167 -5.12 2.72 17.78
CA VAL A 167 -4.64 2.29 19.10
C VAL A 167 -3.80 3.36 19.80
N SER A 168 -3.25 4.30 19.06
CA SER A 168 -2.33 5.33 19.58
C SER A 168 -3.08 6.54 20.14
N GLU A 169 -4.10 7.02 19.46
CA GLU A 169 -4.86 8.19 19.87
C GLU A 169 -5.47 8.09 21.29
N PRO A 170 -6.13 6.96 21.68
CA PRO A 170 -6.62 6.79 23.05
C PRO A 170 -5.51 6.79 24.11
N ARG A 171 -4.27 6.49 23.69
CA ARG A 171 -3.07 6.49 24.56
C ARG A 171 -2.37 7.85 24.59
N GLY A 172 -2.95 8.87 23.94
CA GLY A 172 -2.49 10.26 23.95
C GLY A 172 -1.37 10.57 22.96
N MET A 173 -1.12 9.69 21.97
CA MET A 173 -0.19 9.95 20.88
C MET A 173 -0.97 10.52 19.69
N ASP A 174 -0.72 11.78 19.34
CA ASP A 174 -1.27 12.44 18.17
C ASP A 174 -0.52 12.04 16.91
N THR A 175 -1.06 11.07 16.17
CA THR A 175 -0.45 10.51 14.96
C THR A 175 -0.35 11.49 13.80
N ALA A 176 -1.09 12.61 13.84
CA ALA A 176 -0.99 13.67 12.83
C ALA A 176 0.32 14.48 12.94
N THR A 177 0.83 14.64 14.16
CA THR A 177 1.95 15.55 14.44
C THR A 177 3.21 14.87 14.98
N VAL A 178 3.08 13.64 15.49
CA VAL A 178 4.23 12.89 16.02
C VAL A 178 5.23 12.56 14.89
N ASP A 179 6.52 12.55 15.22
CA ASP A 179 7.51 11.98 14.31
C ASP A 179 7.28 10.46 14.24
N TRP A 180 6.83 9.98 13.07
CA TRP A 180 6.34 8.61 12.89
C TRP A 180 7.40 7.57 13.20
N TRP A 181 8.54 7.66 12.53
CA TRP A 181 9.55 6.61 12.57
C TRP A 181 10.12 6.30 13.95
N PRO A 182 10.49 7.29 14.80
CA PRO A 182 10.93 7.01 16.17
C PRO A 182 9.85 6.41 17.06
N ASN A 183 8.58 6.63 16.76
CA ASN A 183 7.45 6.18 17.57
C ASN A 183 6.76 4.92 17.02
N GLU A 184 7.10 4.48 15.81
CA GLU A 184 6.48 3.33 15.13
C GLU A 184 6.54 2.06 15.98
N ARG A 185 7.68 1.79 16.61
CA ARG A 185 7.83 0.63 17.50
C ARG A 185 6.77 0.62 18.61
N GLN A 186 6.56 1.73 19.28
CA GLN A 186 5.58 1.83 20.37
C GLN A 186 4.15 1.62 19.86
N MET A 187 3.82 2.15 18.69
CA MET A 187 2.51 1.95 18.07
C MET A 187 2.27 0.48 17.71
N ILE A 188 3.29 -0.20 17.18
CA ILE A 188 3.25 -1.64 16.86
C ILE A 188 3.09 -2.49 18.13
N GLU A 189 3.82 -2.18 19.21
CA GLU A 189 3.69 -2.86 20.50
C GLU A 189 2.26 -2.71 21.05
N TRP A 190 1.68 -1.51 21.04
CA TRP A 190 0.28 -1.29 21.43
C TRP A 190 -0.72 -2.04 20.55
N MET A 191 -0.48 -2.06 19.25
CA MET A 191 -1.32 -2.82 18.32
C MET A 191 -1.31 -4.32 18.66
N ALA A 192 -0.13 -4.91 18.94
CA ALA A 192 0.01 -6.30 19.33
C ALA A 192 -0.72 -6.60 20.65
N GLU A 193 -0.55 -5.75 21.68
CA GLU A 193 -1.25 -5.85 22.96
C GLU A 193 -2.79 -5.85 22.78
N ASP A 194 -3.31 -4.97 21.94
CA ASP A 194 -4.75 -4.85 21.68
C ASP A 194 -5.29 -6.05 20.90
N PHE A 195 -4.49 -6.65 20.00
CA PHE A 195 -4.85 -7.92 19.36
C PHE A 195 -4.88 -9.07 20.36
N GLU A 196 -3.87 -9.25 21.19
CA GLU A 196 -3.77 -10.30 22.20
C GLU A 196 -4.92 -10.21 23.25
N SER A 197 -5.27 -8.99 23.64
CA SER A 197 -6.35 -8.76 24.62
C SER A 197 -7.76 -8.73 24.02
N GLY A 198 -7.91 -8.73 22.69
CA GLY A 198 -9.17 -8.58 21.98
C GLY A 198 -9.77 -7.16 22.03
N VAL A 199 -9.02 -6.17 22.50
CA VAL A 199 -9.44 -4.76 22.50
C VAL A 199 -9.52 -4.22 21.08
N ILE A 200 -8.76 -4.77 20.16
CA ILE A 200 -8.73 -4.37 18.74
C ILE A 200 -10.12 -4.39 18.07
N GLU A 201 -11.01 -5.28 18.47
CA GLU A 201 -12.38 -5.35 17.97
C GLU A 201 -13.22 -4.09 18.31
N LYS A 202 -12.78 -3.30 19.30
CA LYS A 202 -13.47 -2.09 19.75
C LYS A 202 -12.81 -0.79 19.29
N CYS A 203 -11.55 -0.83 18.89
CA CYS A 203 -10.80 0.35 18.45
C CYS A 203 -10.34 0.23 16.99
N GLY A 204 -9.41 -0.66 16.67
CA GLY A 204 -8.81 -0.78 15.35
C GLY A 204 -9.76 -1.27 14.26
N LYS A 205 -10.59 -2.30 14.55
CA LYS A 205 -11.57 -2.81 13.59
C LYS A 205 -12.58 -1.76 13.13
N PRO A 206 -13.26 -1.01 14.04
CA PRO A 206 -14.20 0.04 13.61
C PRO A 206 -13.53 1.10 12.73
N GLU A 207 -12.33 1.55 13.08
CA GLU A 207 -11.60 2.56 12.32
C GLU A 207 -11.25 2.08 10.91
N LEU A 208 -10.64 0.91 10.79
CA LEU A 208 -10.31 0.33 9.49
C LEU A 208 -11.57 0.09 8.65
N MET A 209 -12.65 -0.43 9.24
CA MET A 209 -13.89 -0.71 8.54
C MET A 209 -14.61 0.55 8.07
N GLU A 210 -14.49 1.67 8.78
CA GLU A 210 -14.99 2.98 8.33
C GLU A 210 -14.21 3.47 7.09
N ILE A 211 -12.87 3.36 7.11
CA ILE A 211 -12.03 3.69 5.95
C ILE A 211 -12.39 2.81 4.74
N ILE A 212 -12.57 1.50 4.95
CA ILE A 212 -12.96 0.57 3.88
C ILE A 212 -14.37 0.88 3.37
N GLY A 213 -15.33 1.18 4.24
CA GLY A 213 -16.69 1.59 3.86
C GLY A 213 -16.67 2.85 2.99
N ASN A 214 -15.91 3.85 3.38
CA ASN A 214 -15.71 5.07 2.58
C ASN A 214 -15.05 4.76 1.21
N ALA A 215 -14.08 3.84 1.19
CA ALA A 215 -13.45 3.41 -0.06
C ALA A 215 -14.45 2.73 -1.00
N VAL A 216 -15.37 1.92 -0.47
CA VAL A 216 -16.47 1.32 -1.25
C VAL A 216 -17.36 2.41 -1.86
N GLU A 217 -17.75 3.43 -1.08
CA GLU A 217 -18.58 4.53 -1.58
C GLU A 217 -17.85 5.42 -2.61
N LEU A 218 -16.55 5.62 -2.45
CA LEU A 218 -15.73 6.38 -3.40
C LEU A 218 -15.58 5.68 -4.74
N THR A 219 -15.51 4.35 -4.72
CA THR A 219 -15.21 3.56 -5.91
C THR A 219 -16.46 3.39 -6.77
N ARG A 220 -16.32 3.60 -8.08
CA ARG A 220 -17.44 3.40 -9.00
C ARG A 220 -17.89 1.92 -9.03
N PRO A 221 -19.16 1.64 -9.37
CA PRO A 221 -19.61 0.27 -9.64
C PRO A 221 -18.70 -0.43 -10.66
N GLY A 222 -18.32 -1.67 -10.36
CA GLY A 222 -17.35 -2.45 -11.15
C GLY A 222 -15.89 -2.02 -10.98
N GLY A 223 -15.60 -1.00 -10.17
CA GLY A 223 -14.23 -0.64 -9.79
C GLY A 223 -13.68 -1.58 -8.70
N TYR A 224 -12.46 -1.30 -8.20
CA TYR A 224 -11.74 -2.26 -7.38
C TYR A 224 -11.16 -1.65 -6.11
N LEU A 225 -11.11 -2.45 -5.03
CA LEU A 225 -10.27 -2.23 -3.87
C LEU A 225 -9.15 -3.28 -3.88
N ILE A 226 -7.92 -2.84 -3.76
CA ILE A 226 -6.73 -3.69 -3.78
C ILE A 226 -6.02 -3.54 -2.44
N PHE A 227 -5.80 -4.65 -1.77
CA PHE A 227 -5.08 -4.70 -0.51
C PHE A 227 -3.82 -5.51 -0.68
N ASP A 228 -2.71 -5.00 -0.16
CA ASP A 228 -1.50 -5.78 0.04
C ASP A 228 -0.85 -5.46 1.37
N HIS A 229 -0.22 -6.46 1.95
CA HIS A 229 0.52 -6.26 3.19
C HIS A 229 1.59 -7.33 3.37
N TRP A 230 2.85 -6.96 3.27
CA TRP A 230 3.99 -7.82 3.62
C TRP A 230 5.18 -7.01 4.12
N SER A 231 4.89 -5.88 4.75
CA SER A 231 5.90 -5.06 5.39
C SER A 231 6.61 -5.80 6.51
N GLY A 232 7.70 -5.25 6.97
CA GLY A 232 8.44 -5.81 8.07
C GLY A 232 9.58 -6.73 7.68
N LEU A 233 9.94 -6.80 6.39
CA LEU A 233 11.16 -7.51 5.94
C LEU A 233 12.37 -7.24 6.82
N VAL A 234 12.58 -5.96 7.15
CA VAL A 234 13.69 -5.50 7.99
C VAL A 234 13.50 -5.91 9.46
N TYR A 235 12.30 -6.28 9.88
CA TYR A 235 11.93 -6.59 11.26
C TYR A 235 11.76 -8.09 11.53
N ARG A 236 11.81 -8.96 10.52
CA ARG A 236 11.55 -10.40 10.69
C ARG A 236 12.43 -11.07 11.76
N ASP A 237 13.68 -10.64 11.89
CA ASP A 237 14.64 -11.18 12.87
C ASP A 237 14.69 -10.33 14.14
N VAL A 238 13.73 -9.41 14.34
CA VAL A 238 13.72 -8.49 15.48
C VAL A 238 12.75 -9.01 16.53
N GLU A 239 13.25 -9.35 17.70
CA GLU A 239 12.53 -10.02 18.80
C GLU A 239 11.23 -9.30 19.23
N TRP A 240 11.20 -7.96 19.20
CA TRP A 240 10.04 -7.20 19.64
C TRP A 240 8.93 -7.10 18.56
N PHE A 241 9.23 -7.42 17.30
CA PHE A 241 8.28 -7.22 16.20
C PHE A 241 7.30 -8.39 16.11
N PRO A 242 5.97 -8.15 16.13
CA PRO A 242 4.94 -9.19 16.09
C PRO A 242 4.77 -9.73 14.66
N TRP A 243 5.76 -10.47 14.18
CA TRP A 243 5.84 -10.92 12.79
C TRP A 243 4.60 -11.69 12.32
N GLU A 244 4.10 -12.62 13.16
CA GLU A 244 2.92 -13.43 12.83
C GLU A 244 1.69 -12.56 12.63
N LEU A 245 1.46 -11.56 13.48
CA LEU A 245 0.37 -10.62 13.35
C LEU A 245 0.43 -9.86 12.03
N PHE A 246 1.63 -9.38 11.65
CA PHE A 246 1.79 -8.66 10.37
C PHE A 246 1.58 -9.55 9.16
N CYS A 247 1.90 -10.84 9.24
CA CYS A 247 1.57 -11.81 8.21
C CYS A 247 0.06 -12.04 8.06
N ASP A 248 -0.71 -11.84 9.13
CA ASP A 248 -2.14 -12.13 9.17
C ASP A 248 -3.04 -10.90 8.92
N LEU A 249 -2.49 -9.71 8.69
CA LEU A 249 -3.29 -8.48 8.54
C LEU A 249 -4.26 -8.52 7.35
N VAL A 250 -3.87 -9.08 6.20
CA VAL A 250 -4.80 -9.24 5.07
C VAL A 250 -5.87 -10.28 5.36
N PRO A 251 -5.57 -11.48 5.88
CA PRO A 251 -6.59 -12.42 6.39
C PRO A 251 -7.55 -11.81 7.41
N ILE A 252 -7.04 -11.04 8.38
CA ILE A 252 -7.86 -10.37 9.40
C ILE A 252 -8.81 -9.35 8.74
N ALA A 253 -8.29 -8.49 7.87
CA ALA A 253 -9.12 -7.51 7.16
C ALA A 253 -10.18 -8.21 6.29
N ARG A 254 -9.84 -9.31 5.61
CA ARG A 254 -10.79 -10.13 4.84
C ARG A 254 -11.93 -10.64 5.71
N GLN A 255 -11.61 -11.21 6.88
CA GLN A 255 -12.62 -11.67 7.81
C GLN A 255 -13.56 -10.54 8.25
N TRP A 256 -13.03 -9.38 8.61
CA TRP A 256 -13.83 -8.23 9.02
C TRP A 256 -14.74 -7.70 7.90
N ILE A 257 -14.26 -7.73 6.66
CA ILE A 257 -15.06 -7.37 5.48
C ILE A 257 -16.19 -8.38 5.25
N GLU A 258 -15.92 -9.68 5.33
CA GLU A 258 -16.93 -10.74 5.21
C GLU A 258 -18.04 -10.60 6.27
N GLU A 259 -17.70 -10.16 7.49
CA GLU A 259 -18.65 -9.91 8.57
C GLU A 259 -19.50 -8.64 8.38
N SER A 260 -19.09 -7.71 7.50
CA SER A 260 -19.67 -6.37 7.40
C SER A 260 -20.82 -6.21 6.41
N ASN A 261 -21.07 -7.18 5.53
CA ASN A 261 -22.05 -7.10 4.44
C ASN A 261 -21.83 -5.92 3.46
N LEU A 262 -20.60 -5.49 3.23
CA LEU A 262 -20.28 -4.51 2.20
C LEU A 262 -20.59 -5.08 0.80
N PRO A 263 -21.03 -4.24 -0.18
CA PRO A 263 -21.38 -4.68 -1.53
C PRO A 263 -20.13 -4.93 -2.38
N VAL A 264 -19.35 -5.93 -2.02
CA VAL A 264 -18.09 -6.29 -2.68
C VAL A 264 -17.99 -7.78 -2.92
N THR A 265 -17.34 -8.17 -4.00
CA THR A 265 -17.03 -9.58 -4.33
C THR A 265 -15.53 -9.76 -4.45
N GLU A 266 -14.95 -10.73 -3.72
CA GLU A 266 -13.51 -11.03 -3.83
C GLU A 266 -13.19 -11.72 -5.17
N ILE A 267 -12.19 -11.17 -5.87
CA ILE A 267 -11.64 -11.71 -7.11
C ILE A 267 -10.28 -12.33 -6.83
N LYS A 268 -10.00 -13.47 -7.45
CA LYS A 268 -8.70 -14.15 -7.32
C LYS A 268 -7.88 -13.93 -8.58
N LEU A 269 -6.70 -13.35 -8.42
CA LEU A 269 -5.68 -13.37 -9.46
C LEU A 269 -4.80 -14.62 -9.28
N PRO A 270 -4.51 -15.40 -10.36
CA PRO A 270 -3.82 -16.69 -10.27
C PRO A 270 -2.43 -16.61 -9.63
N ASP A 271 -1.76 -15.47 -9.79
CA ASP A 271 -0.37 -15.27 -9.36
C ASP A 271 -0.24 -14.57 -8.02
N ALA A 272 -1.35 -14.09 -7.44
CA ALA A 272 -1.36 -13.42 -6.14
C ALA A 272 -1.66 -14.40 -5.00
N ASP A 273 -0.79 -14.41 -4.00
CA ASP A 273 -0.99 -15.20 -2.78
C ASP A 273 -2.04 -14.52 -1.90
N PRO A 274 -3.18 -15.19 -1.59
CA PRO A 274 -4.26 -14.61 -0.79
C PRO A 274 -3.87 -14.30 0.66
N GLN A 275 -2.75 -14.81 1.16
CA GLN A 275 -2.19 -14.41 2.45
C GLN A 275 -1.74 -12.94 2.44
N TRP A 276 -1.29 -12.45 1.28
CA TRP A 276 -0.65 -11.14 1.15
C TRP A 276 -1.42 -10.16 0.29
N TRP A 277 -2.37 -10.66 -0.51
CA TRP A 277 -3.18 -9.87 -1.43
C TRP A 277 -4.65 -10.18 -1.28
N MET A 278 -5.48 -9.14 -1.40
CA MET A 278 -6.92 -9.25 -1.53
C MET A 278 -7.41 -8.25 -2.57
N PHE A 279 -8.25 -8.72 -3.48
CA PHE A 279 -8.84 -7.91 -4.54
C PHE A 279 -10.35 -7.98 -4.42
N LEU A 280 -10.99 -6.85 -4.23
CA LEU A 280 -12.44 -6.75 -4.12
C LEU A 280 -12.98 -5.94 -5.28
N GLN A 281 -14.01 -6.43 -5.96
CA GLN A 281 -14.75 -5.67 -6.96
C GLN A 281 -16.02 -5.11 -6.33
N ILE A 282 -16.32 -3.84 -6.60
CA ILE A 282 -17.56 -3.20 -6.18
C ILE A 282 -18.72 -3.75 -7.00
N GLU A 283 -19.79 -4.20 -6.33
CA GLU A 283 -21.00 -4.69 -6.97
C GLU A 283 -21.74 -3.56 -7.71
N ASN A 284 -22.50 -3.94 -8.77
CA ASN A 284 -23.26 -2.99 -9.60
C ASN A 284 -24.56 -2.52 -8.91
#